data_88703d7ffad1f93ece59dfa70ffcf844
#
_entry.id   88703d7ffad1f93ece59dfa70ffcf844
#
_cell.length_a   1.000
_cell.length_b   1.000
_cell.length_c   1.000
_cell.angle_alpha   90.00
_cell.angle_beta   90.00
_cell.angle_gamma   90.00
#
_symmetry.space_group_name_H-M   'P 1'
#
loop_
_entity.id
_entity.type
_entity.pdbx_description
1 polymer ?
#
loop_
_entity_poly.entity_id
_entity_poly.type
_entity_poly.pdbx_seq_one_letter_code
_entity_poly.pdbx_strand_id
1 'polypeptide(L)'
;MASQDKVVFITGANKGIGLETARGLGELGIAVVIGSRDGGKGRAAADKLRAEGIEKVEALRFDVTKPEDHQEIARHLEGRYGKLDILVNNAGVMLEDTDFGAPGGFNTTTTVTPEVLRSIFETNFFAVVALTQALLQLIRKSPAGRIVNLSSILGSLTLHSDPSSGIYDKKAFGYDASKTALNAFTVHLAQALHGTPIKVNSAHPGWVKTDLGGSAAPMEVSEGGKTSVQLATLPDKGPTGGYFHLGEPLPW
;
A
#
# COMPACT_ATOMS: atom_id res chain seq x y z
N MET A 1 -25.80 -19.42 8.40
CA MET A 1 -24.42 -19.15 8.82
C MET A 1 -24.28 -17.64 8.84
N ALA A 2 -23.92 -17.03 9.98
CA ALA A 2 -23.66 -15.59 10.04
C ALA A 2 -22.54 -15.28 9.05
N SER A 3 -22.74 -14.28 8.20
CA SER A 3 -21.69 -13.76 7.30
C SER A 3 -20.53 -13.33 8.20
N GLN A 4 -19.44 -14.07 8.18
CA GLN A 4 -18.24 -13.68 8.89
C GLN A 4 -17.72 -12.41 8.23
N ASP A 5 -17.65 -11.29 8.97
CA ASP A 5 -17.23 -10.01 8.44
C ASP A 5 -15.91 -10.13 7.68
N LYS A 6 -15.78 -9.37 6.60
CA LYS A 6 -14.49 -9.22 5.91
C LYS A 6 -13.54 -8.49 6.84
N VAL A 7 -12.26 -8.84 6.81
CA VAL A 7 -11.19 -8.17 7.55
C VAL A 7 -10.09 -7.68 6.63
N VAL A 8 -9.61 -6.46 6.87
CA VAL A 8 -8.46 -5.87 6.19
C VAL A 8 -7.33 -5.57 7.17
N PHE A 9 -6.11 -5.86 6.77
CA PHE A 9 -4.89 -5.36 7.42
C PHE A 9 -4.22 -4.32 6.52
N ILE A 10 -3.93 -3.13 7.08
CA ILE A 10 -3.33 -2.01 6.35
C ILE A 10 -2.06 -1.56 7.05
N THR A 11 -0.92 -1.64 6.39
CA THR A 11 0.36 -1.20 6.95
C THR A 11 0.52 0.33 6.86
N GLY A 12 1.07 0.96 7.90
CA GLY A 12 1.33 2.40 7.92
C GLY A 12 0.06 3.26 7.90
N ALA A 13 -1.06 2.77 8.47
CA ALA A 13 -2.37 3.41 8.34
C ALA A 13 -2.74 4.37 9.48
N ASN A 14 -1.77 4.85 10.25
CA ASN A 14 -2.02 5.83 11.32
C ASN A 14 -2.21 7.27 10.82
N LYS A 15 -1.95 7.54 9.54
CA LYS A 15 -2.11 8.86 8.89
C LYS A 15 -2.15 8.73 7.37
N GLY A 16 -2.42 9.85 6.69
CA GLY A 16 -2.29 9.97 5.23
C GLY A 16 -3.14 8.96 4.45
N ILE A 17 -2.61 8.49 3.35
CA ILE A 17 -3.29 7.58 2.41
C ILE A 17 -3.77 6.30 3.10
N GLY A 18 -2.97 5.73 3.99
CA GLY A 18 -3.33 4.53 4.74
C GLY A 18 -4.55 4.74 5.65
N LEU A 19 -4.65 5.90 6.32
CA LEU A 19 -5.80 6.23 7.16
C LEU A 19 -7.06 6.45 6.31
N GLU A 20 -6.95 7.11 5.16
CA GLU A 20 -8.09 7.29 4.26
C GLU A 20 -8.54 5.97 3.61
N THR A 21 -7.61 5.08 3.32
CA THR A 21 -7.93 3.70 2.89
C THR A 21 -8.67 2.94 4.01
N ALA A 22 -8.20 3.07 5.26
CA ALA A 22 -8.84 2.47 6.43
C ALA A 22 -10.27 3.00 6.63
N ARG A 23 -10.46 4.32 6.48
CA ARG A 23 -11.76 4.99 6.53
C ARG A 23 -12.70 4.43 5.48
N GLY A 24 -12.31 4.47 4.20
CA GLY A 24 -13.18 4.05 3.12
C GLY A 24 -13.56 2.56 3.18
N LEU A 25 -12.67 1.69 3.66
CA LEU A 25 -13.00 0.28 3.86
C LEU A 25 -13.88 0.06 5.10
N GLY A 26 -13.64 0.83 6.18
CA GLY A 26 -14.47 0.80 7.38
C GLY A 26 -15.92 1.25 7.15
N GLU A 27 -16.11 2.30 6.34
CA GLU A 27 -17.44 2.79 5.92
C GLU A 27 -18.23 1.72 5.14
N LEU A 28 -17.54 0.80 4.48
CA LEU A 28 -18.15 -0.37 3.81
C LEU A 28 -18.44 -1.54 4.77
N GLY A 29 -18.24 -1.35 6.09
CA GLY A 29 -18.52 -2.35 7.11
C GLY A 29 -17.42 -3.43 7.26
N ILE A 30 -16.26 -3.25 6.63
CA ILE A 30 -15.12 -4.16 6.73
C ILE A 30 -14.40 -3.92 8.06
N ALA A 31 -14.05 -4.98 8.80
CA ALA A 31 -13.25 -4.87 10.00
C ALA A 31 -11.82 -4.43 9.64
N VAL A 32 -11.34 -3.35 10.25
CA VAL A 32 -10.07 -2.72 9.92
C VAL A 32 -9.03 -2.96 11.00
N VAL A 33 -7.88 -3.48 10.61
CA VAL A 33 -6.70 -3.62 11.47
C VAL A 33 -5.61 -2.67 10.97
N ILE A 34 -5.30 -1.64 11.76
CA ILE A 34 -4.28 -0.63 11.46
C ILE A 34 -2.93 -1.11 11.97
N GLY A 35 -1.94 -1.27 11.08
CA GLY A 35 -0.54 -1.44 11.45
C GLY A 35 0.17 -0.10 11.55
N SER A 36 0.80 0.21 12.69
CA SER A 36 1.55 1.44 12.92
C SER A 36 2.80 1.20 13.75
N ARG A 37 3.97 1.72 13.33
CA ARG A 37 5.22 1.63 14.11
C ARG A 37 5.10 2.26 15.50
N ASP A 38 4.39 3.36 15.58
CA ASP A 38 4.03 4.03 16.84
C ASP A 38 2.63 3.56 17.27
N GLY A 39 2.58 2.74 18.32
CA GLY A 39 1.32 2.20 18.84
C GLY A 39 0.39 3.28 19.40
N GLY A 40 0.92 4.41 19.90
CA GLY A 40 0.13 5.56 20.36
C GLY A 40 -0.60 6.24 19.19
N LYS A 41 0.14 6.53 18.12
CA LYS A 41 -0.44 7.10 16.90
C LYS A 41 -1.43 6.16 16.22
N GLY A 42 -1.15 4.85 16.24
CA GLY A 42 -2.09 3.84 15.75
C GLY A 42 -3.40 3.85 16.51
N ARG A 43 -3.35 3.84 17.84
CA ARG A 43 -4.56 3.93 18.70
C ARG A 43 -5.34 5.22 18.45
N ALA A 44 -4.67 6.36 18.41
CA ALA A 44 -5.32 7.65 18.13
C ALA A 44 -6.04 7.65 16.75
N ALA A 45 -5.44 7.00 15.73
CA ALA A 45 -6.08 6.84 14.43
C ALA A 45 -7.33 5.95 14.50
N ALA A 46 -7.26 4.83 15.23
CA ALA A 46 -8.42 3.96 15.45
C ALA A 46 -9.54 4.68 16.21
N ASP A 47 -9.20 5.45 17.26
CA ASP A 47 -10.18 6.22 18.04
C ASP A 47 -10.85 7.31 17.19
N LYS A 48 -10.08 7.98 16.30
CA LYS A 48 -10.62 8.92 15.35
C LYS A 48 -11.66 8.25 14.42
N LEU A 49 -11.33 7.10 13.85
CA LEU A 49 -12.27 6.37 12.97
C LEU A 49 -13.51 5.91 13.74
N ARG A 50 -13.39 5.48 15.01
CA ARG A 50 -14.55 5.15 15.84
C ARG A 50 -15.46 6.35 16.09
N ALA A 51 -14.87 7.52 16.36
CA ALA A 51 -15.63 8.76 16.52
C ALA A 51 -16.39 9.17 15.27
N GLU A 52 -15.95 8.70 14.10
CA GLU A 52 -16.60 8.90 12.79
C GLU A 52 -17.61 7.79 12.47
N GLY A 53 -17.88 6.86 13.41
CA GLY A 53 -18.88 5.79 13.26
C GLY A 53 -18.33 4.46 12.72
N ILE A 54 -17.02 4.32 12.54
CA ILE A 54 -16.38 3.06 12.11
C ILE A 54 -16.03 2.25 13.36
N GLU A 55 -16.99 1.46 13.86
CA GLU A 55 -16.83 0.73 15.12
C GLU A 55 -15.83 -0.43 15.04
N LYS A 56 -15.77 -1.14 13.90
CA LYS A 56 -14.93 -2.34 13.70
C LYS A 56 -13.51 -1.97 13.29
N VAL A 57 -12.81 -1.20 14.14
CA VAL A 57 -11.43 -0.81 13.90
C VAL A 57 -10.56 -1.06 15.12
N GLU A 58 -9.39 -1.61 14.92
CA GLU A 58 -8.33 -1.76 15.92
C GLU A 58 -6.97 -1.35 15.36
N ALA A 59 -6.03 -1.06 16.24
CA ALA A 59 -4.67 -0.72 15.87
C ALA A 59 -3.68 -1.58 16.63
N LEU A 60 -2.66 -2.05 15.91
CA LEU A 60 -1.56 -2.83 16.45
C LEU A 60 -0.24 -2.09 16.21
N ARG A 61 0.68 -2.19 17.17
CA ARG A 61 2.05 -1.79 16.90
C ARG A 61 2.62 -2.76 15.87
N PHE A 62 3.13 -2.22 14.78
CA PHE A 62 3.64 -3.01 13.66
C PHE A 62 4.70 -2.23 12.87
N ASP A 63 5.90 -2.74 12.83
CA ASP A 63 7.00 -2.25 11.99
C ASP A 63 7.22 -3.24 10.84
N VAL A 64 7.00 -2.79 9.61
CA VAL A 64 7.11 -3.65 8.42
C VAL A 64 8.51 -4.24 8.25
N THR A 65 9.55 -3.61 8.81
CA THR A 65 10.94 -4.07 8.69
C THR A 65 11.33 -5.10 9.75
N LYS A 66 10.39 -5.50 10.62
CA LYS A 66 10.63 -6.43 11.72
C LYS A 66 9.97 -7.80 11.44
N PRO A 67 10.74 -8.87 11.16
CA PRO A 67 10.18 -10.20 10.90
C PRO A 67 9.33 -10.74 12.06
N GLU A 68 9.67 -10.41 13.30
CA GLU A 68 8.90 -10.78 14.48
C GLU A 68 7.48 -10.18 14.48
N ASP A 69 7.34 -8.93 14.00
CA ASP A 69 6.04 -8.26 13.88
C ASP A 69 5.16 -8.95 12.81
N HIS A 70 5.77 -9.49 11.74
CA HIS A 70 5.03 -10.28 10.72
C HIS A 70 4.40 -11.54 11.31
N GLN A 71 5.13 -12.22 12.20
CA GLN A 71 4.62 -13.43 12.88
C GLN A 71 3.55 -13.07 13.91
N GLU A 72 3.71 -11.94 14.61
CA GLU A 72 2.75 -11.48 15.61
C GLU A 72 1.42 -11.11 14.96
N ILE A 73 1.45 -10.33 13.88
CA ILE A 73 0.22 -9.97 13.15
C ILE A 73 -0.46 -11.20 12.55
N ALA A 74 0.29 -12.17 12.03
CA ALA A 74 -0.29 -13.40 11.51
C ALA A 74 -1.03 -14.18 12.60
N ARG A 75 -0.42 -14.34 13.80
CA ARG A 75 -1.06 -14.99 14.95
C ARG A 75 -2.29 -14.22 15.44
N HIS A 76 -2.22 -12.89 15.49
CA HIS A 76 -3.35 -12.06 15.89
C HIS A 76 -4.55 -12.23 14.92
N LEU A 77 -4.30 -12.09 13.62
CA LEU A 77 -5.34 -12.24 12.60
C LEU A 77 -5.94 -13.65 12.58
N GLU A 78 -5.12 -14.67 12.75
CA GLU A 78 -5.59 -16.06 12.82
C GLU A 78 -6.47 -16.29 14.05
N GLY A 79 -6.01 -15.87 15.23
CA GLY A 79 -6.74 -16.07 16.49
C GLY A 79 -8.06 -15.28 16.56
N ARG A 80 -8.10 -14.08 16.01
CA ARG A 80 -9.27 -13.20 16.08
C ARG A 80 -10.28 -13.38 14.94
N TYR A 81 -9.78 -13.59 13.70
CA TYR A 81 -10.62 -13.61 12.51
C TYR A 81 -10.58 -14.95 11.76
N GLY A 82 -9.58 -15.78 12.02
CA GLY A 82 -9.37 -17.07 11.34
C GLY A 82 -8.92 -16.97 9.88
N LYS A 83 -8.91 -15.76 9.29
CA LYS A 83 -8.59 -15.45 7.91
C LYS A 83 -8.11 -14.01 7.75
N LEU A 84 -7.66 -13.67 6.56
CA LEU A 84 -7.46 -12.29 6.10
C LEU A 84 -8.09 -12.13 4.71
N ASP A 85 -9.05 -11.24 4.57
CA ASP A 85 -9.69 -11.01 3.27
C ASP A 85 -8.94 -9.99 2.41
N ILE A 86 -8.34 -8.97 3.04
CA ILE A 86 -7.69 -7.89 2.33
C ILE A 86 -6.35 -7.55 3.01
N LEU A 87 -5.28 -7.51 2.22
CA LEU A 87 -3.98 -6.96 2.62
C LEU A 87 -3.71 -5.70 1.81
N VAL A 88 -3.48 -4.56 2.50
CA VAL A 88 -3.02 -3.32 1.85
C VAL A 88 -1.60 -3.01 2.32
N ASN A 89 -0.64 -3.26 1.46
CA ASN A 89 0.76 -2.89 1.64
C ASN A 89 0.92 -1.39 1.34
N ASN A 90 0.60 -0.54 2.34
CA ASN A 90 0.61 0.91 2.18
C ASN A 90 1.87 1.57 2.75
N ALA A 91 2.52 0.97 3.76
CA ALA A 91 3.74 1.54 4.33
C ALA A 91 4.82 1.74 3.26
N GLY A 92 5.42 2.93 3.24
CA GLY A 92 6.48 3.26 2.31
C GLY A 92 7.23 4.52 2.74
N VAL A 93 8.44 4.65 2.25
CA VAL A 93 9.34 5.78 2.51
C VAL A 93 9.99 6.25 1.22
N MET A 94 10.30 7.54 1.18
CA MET A 94 11.20 8.18 0.22
C MET A 94 12.21 8.96 1.05
N LEU A 95 13.47 8.56 1.00
CA LEU A 95 14.54 9.08 1.85
C LEU A 95 15.58 9.90 1.08
N GLU A 96 15.30 10.14 -0.20
CA GLU A 96 16.14 10.96 -1.07
C GLU A 96 15.75 12.44 -0.89
N ASP A 97 16.72 13.31 -1.04
CA ASP A 97 16.51 14.75 -1.02
C ASP A 97 15.94 15.17 -2.39
N THR A 98 14.61 15.34 -2.44
CA THR A 98 13.87 15.65 -3.66
C THR A 98 12.85 16.76 -3.39
N ASP A 99 12.79 17.72 -4.30
CA ASP A 99 11.74 18.73 -4.31
C ASP A 99 10.88 18.58 -5.56
N PHE A 100 9.69 17.98 -5.39
CA PHE A 100 8.73 17.78 -6.48
C PHE A 100 8.17 19.08 -7.05
N GLY A 101 8.28 20.19 -6.32
CA GLY A 101 7.86 21.52 -6.75
C GLY A 101 8.96 22.30 -7.49
N ALA A 102 10.21 21.80 -7.47
CA ALA A 102 11.33 22.52 -8.09
C ALA A 102 11.17 22.60 -9.62
N PRO A 103 11.40 23.77 -10.22
CA PRO A 103 11.48 23.92 -11.67
C PRO A 103 12.67 23.10 -12.23
N GLY A 104 12.44 22.36 -13.33
CA GLY A 104 13.48 21.59 -14.02
C GLY A 104 13.70 20.19 -13.49
N GLY A 105 12.84 19.75 -12.53
CA GLY A 105 12.90 18.38 -12.02
C GLY A 105 14.10 18.09 -11.09
N PHE A 106 14.37 16.81 -10.84
CA PHE A 106 15.50 16.34 -10.01
C PHE A 106 15.95 14.96 -10.48
N ASN A 107 17.21 14.62 -10.21
CA ASN A 107 17.75 13.31 -10.55
C ASN A 107 18.77 12.87 -9.49
N THR A 108 18.42 11.86 -8.68
CA THR A 108 19.29 11.33 -7.62
C THR A 108 20.09 10.10 -8.07
N THR A 109 19.99 9.67 -9.34
CA THR A 109 20.58 8.43 -9.84
C THR A 109 22.08 8.31 -9.59
N THR A 110 22.80 9.43 -9.64
CA THR A 110 24.26 9.46 -9.43
C THR A 110 24.67 9.91 -8.03
N THR A 111 23.72 10.26 -7.16
CA THR A 111 24.01 10.85 -5.85
C THR A 111 23.41 10.04 -4.68
N VAL A 112 22.40 9.19 -4.91
CA VAL A 112 21.83 8.36 -3.86
C VAL A 112 22.88 7.42 -3.27
N THR A 113 23.02 7.42 -1.93
CA THR A 113 23.99 6.55 -1.28
C THR A 113 23.47 5.11 -1.18
N PRO A 114 24.40 4.12 -1.10
CA PRO A 114 24.01 2.72 -0.89
C PRO A 114 23.16 2.49 0.37
N GLU A 115 23.39 3.27 1.43
CA GLU A 115 22.67 3.17 2.71
C GLU A 115 21.22 3.63 2.55
N VAL A 116 20.99 4.77 1.89
CA VAL A 116 19.67 5.31 1.57
C VAL A 116 18.93 4.33 0.65
N LEU A 117 19.58 3.83 -0.39
CA LEU A 117 19.00 2.88 -1.33
C LEU A 117 18.55 1.59 -0.60
N ARG A 118 19.41 1.00 0.25
CA ARG A 118 19.04 -0.20 1.03
C ARG A 118 17.85 0.07 1.94
N SER A 119 17.82 1.21 2.64
CA SER A 119 16.74 1.56 3.58
C SER A 119 15.40 1.74 2.87
N ILE A 120 15.40 2.33 1.66
CA ILE A 120 14.20 2.45 0.82
C ILE A 120 13.72 1.07 0.39
N PHE A 121 14.60 0.23 -0.15
CA PHE A 121 14.25 -1.12 -0.60
C PHE A 121 13.79 -2.01 0.55
N GLU A 122 14.40 -1.89 1.73
CA GLU A 122 13.99 -2.64 2.91
C GLU A 122 12.51 -2.40 3.22
N THR A 123 12.09 -1.13 3.27
CA THR A 123 10.70 -0.79 3.62
C THR A 123 9.74 -1.03 2.45
N ASN A 124 10.10 -0.57 1.24
CA ASN A 124 9.16 -0.49 0.12
C ASN A 124 9.03 -1.80 -0.66
N PHE A 125 9.98 -2.70 -0.51
CA PHE A 125 10.04 -3.94 -1.29
C PHE A 125 10.25 -5.19 -0.43
N PHE A 126 11.39 -5.35 0.25
CA PHE A 126 11.70 -6.60 0.96
C PHE A 126 10.68 -6.89 2.06
N ALA A 127 10.34 -5.90 2.87
CA ALA A 127 9.34 -6.03 3.93
C ALA A 127 7.94 -6.37 3.36
N VAL A 128 7.57 -5.79 2.22
CA VAL A 128 6.28 -6.09 1.56
C VAL A 128 6.23 -7.54 1.10
N VAL A 129 7.31 -8.03 0.47
CA VAL A 129 7.40 -9.44 0.04
C VAL A 129 7.30 -10.37 1.25
N ALA A 130 8.10 -10.14 2.29
CA ALA A 130 8.14 -10.97 3.48
C ALA A 130 6.80 -11.00 4.22
N LEU A 131 6.17 -9.83 4.44
CA LEU A 131 4.86 -9.74 5.07
C LEU A 131 3.78 -10.47 4.25
N THR A 132 3.76 -10.24 2.93
CA THR A 132 2.78 -10.88 2.06
C THR A 132 2.90 -12.41 2.12
N GLN A 133 4.14 -12.94 2.11
CA GLN A 133 4.40 -14.38 2.25
C GLN A 133 3.95 -14.90 3.61
N ALA A 134 4.21 -14.18 4.71
CA ALA A 134 3.80 -14.57 6.06
C ALA A 134 2.26 -14.62 6.20
N LEU A 135 1.53 -13.74 5.52
CA LEU A 135 0.07 -13.66 5.60
C LEU A 135 -0.66 -14.49 4.52
N LEU A 136 0.06 -15.04 3.54
CA LEU A 136 -0.55 -15.68 2.37
C LEU A 136 -1.48 -16.84 2.74
N GLN A 137 -1.14 -17.64 3.75
CA GLN A 137 -1.99 -18.74 4.18
C GLN A 137 -3.32 -18.26 4.77
N LEU A 138 -3.35 -17.12 5.47
CA LEU A 138 -4.57 -16.50 5.97
C LEU A 138 -5.41 -15.92 4.82
N ILE A 139 -4.76 -15.32 3.82
CA ILE A 139 -5.44 -14.79 2.63
C ILE A 139 -6.06 -15.93 1.81
N ARG A 140 -5.42 -17.10 1.75
CA ARG A 140 -5.96 -18.29 1.08
C ARG A 140 -7.21 -18.86 1.75
N LYS A 141 -7.47 -18.53 3.03
CA LYS A 141 -8.71 -18.91 3.73
C LYS A 141 -9.89 -17.99 3.37
N SER A 142 -9.64 -16.84 2.73
CA SER A 142 -10.69 -15.96 2.23
C SER A 142 -11.31 -16.53 0.94
N PRO A 143 -12.65 -16.48 0.80
CA PRO A 143 -13.32 -16.87 -0.46
C PRO A 143 -13.04 -15.86 -1.60
N ALA A 144 -12.51 -14.66 -1.29
CA ALA A 144 -12.28 -13.59 -2.24
C ALA A 144 -11.13 -12.67 -1.79
N GLY A 145 -9.92 -13.23 -1.68
CA GLY A 145 -8.74 -12.52 -1.19
C GLY A 145 -8.33 -11.33 -2.09
N ARG A 146 -7.90 -10.21 -1.49
CA ARG A 146 -7.39 -9.03 -2.22
C ARG A 146 -6.06 -8.60 -1.63
N ILE A 147 -5.06 -8.40 -2.49
CA ILE A 147 -3.76 -7.84 -2.13
C ILE A 147 -3.56 -6.56 -2.94
N VAL A 148 -3.42 -5.44 -2.26
CA VAL A 148 -3.20 -4.13 -2.85
C VAL A 148 -1.81 -3.64 -2.45
N ASN A 149 -0.94 -3.46 -3.42
CA ASN A 149 0.40 -2.90 -3.23
C ASN A 149 0.37 -1.41 -3.58
N LEU A 150 0.56 -0.52 -2.59
CA LEU A 150 0.60 0.91 -2.83
C LEU A 150 1.91 1.27 -3.54
N SER A 151 1.81 1.41 -4.85
CA SER A 151 2.88 1.81 -5.74
C SER A 151 2.87 3.33 -5.98
N SER A 152 3.48 3.77 -7.04
CA SER A 152 3.55 5.18 -7.47
C SER A 152 3.70 5.22 -8.98
N ILE A 153 3.19 6.26 -9.64
CA ILE A 153 3.46 6.51 -11.06
C ILE A 153 4.97 6.54 -11.35
N LEU A 154 5.76 6.95 -10.35
CA LEU A 154 7.23 6.92 -10.39
C LEU A 154 7.83 5.48 -10.44
N GLY A 155 7.02 4.43 -10.30
CA GLY A 155 7.43 3.05 -10.56
C GLY A 155 7.26 2.61 -12.01
N SER A 156 6.78 3.49 -12.92
CA SER A 156 6.56 3.18 -14.32
C SER A 156 7.81 3.44 -15.16
N LEU A 157 8.46 2.39 -15.63
CA LEU A 157 9.60 2.51 -16.56
C LEU A 157 9.17 3.09 -17.92
N THR A 158 7.98 2.75 -18.38
CA THR A 158 7.40 3.30 -19.62
C THR A 158 7.32 4.82 -19.56
N LEU A 159 6.73 5.37 -18.48
CA LEU A 159 6.58 6.82 -18.34
C LEU A 159 7.92 7.53 -18.07
N HIS A 160 8.83 6.89 -17.34
CA HIS A 160 10.17 7.44 -17.14
C HIS A 160 11.02 7.48 -18.41
N SER A 161 10.71 6.65 -19.41
CA SER A 161 11.42 6.59 -20.69
C SER A 161 10.83 7.51 -21.76
N ASP A 162 9.64 8.06 -21.52
CA ASP A 162 8.93 8.93 -22.47
C ASP A 162 9.22 10.41 -22.17
N PRO A 163 9.94 11.14 -23.07
CA PRO A 163 10.22 12.56 -22.88
C PRO A 163 8.98 13.47 -22.80
N SER A 164 7.83 12.99 -23.26
CA SER A 164 6.56 13.72 -23.18
C SER A 164 5.82 13.50 -21.86
N SER A 165 6.28 12.55 -21.02
CA SER A 165 5.67 12.23 -19.74
C SER A 165 5.93 13.30 -18.68
N GLY A 166 4.93 13.62 -17.87
CA GLY A 166 5.03 14.57 -16.76
C GLY A 166 5.98 14.15 -15.62
N ILE A 167 6.53 12.92 -15.66
CA ILE A 167 7.52 12.42 -14.70
C ILE A 167 8.91 12.21 -15.31
N TYR A 168 9.10 12.56 -16.59
CA TYR A 168 10.35 12.29 -17.31
C TYR A 168 11.58 12.89 -16.63
N ASP A 169 11.48 14.09 -16.06
CA ASP A 169 12.52 14.83 -15.35
C ASP A 169 12.53 14.63 -13.82
N LYS A 170 11.70 13.74 -13.30
CA LYS A 170 11.56 13.46 -11.87
C LYS A 170 12.13 12.08 -11.53
N LYS A 171 13.40 12.04 -11.11
CA LYS A 171 14.15 10.80 -10.92
C LYS A 171 14.60 10.65 -9.46
N ALA A 172 13.71 10.22 -8.57
CA ALA A 172 14.05 9.74 -7.23
C ALA A 172 14.48 8.28 -7.31
N PHE A 173 15.70 8.02 -7.78
CA PHE A 173 16.13 6.70 -8.25
C PHE A 173 15.85 5.56 -7.27
N GLY A 174 16.16 5.73 -5.99
CA GLY A 174 15.93 4.69 -4.99
C GLY A 174 14.45 4.41 -4.78
N TYR A 175 13.64 5.47 -4.68
CA TYR A 175 12.20 5.33 -4.55
C TYR A 175 11.57 4.73 -5.82
N ASP A 176 11.89 5.28 -6.99
CA ASP A 176 11.36 4.85 -8.29
C ASP A 176 11.67 3.37 -8.53
N ALA A 177 12.93 2.97 -8.35
CA ALA A 177 13.37 1.59 -8.50
C ALA A 177 12.67 0.65 -7.50
N SER A 178 12.46 1.08 -6.26
CA SER A 178 11.74 0.28 -5.26
C SER A 178 10.26 0.05 -5.65
N LYS A 179 9.62 1.06 -6.25
CA LYS A 179 8.22 0.95 -6.74
C LYS A 179 8.14 0.13 -8.02
N THR A 180 9.15 0.20 -8.90
CA THR A 180 9.27 -0.71 -10.05
C THR A 180 9.41 -2.17 -9.58
N ALA A 181 10.27 -2.43 -8.59
CA ALA A 181 10.41 -3.77 -8.01
C ALA A 181 9.09 -4.26 -7.38
N LEU A 182 8.34 -3.38 -6.70
CA LEU A 182 7.02 -3.69 -6.15
C LEU A 182 6.00 -4.00 -7.24
N ASN A 183 6.04 -3.30 -8.37
CA ASN A 183 5.22 -3.58 -9.55
C ASN A 183 5.56 -4.96 -10.13
N ALA A 184 6.83 -5.30 -10.26
CA ALA A 184 7.26 -6.63 -10.67
C ALA A 184 6.73 -7.72 -9.71
N PHE A 185 6.83 -7.51 -8.39
CA PHE A 185 6.27 -8.42 -7.40
C PHE A 185 4.75 -8.62 -7.59
N THR A 186 4.00 -7.55 -7.87
CA THR A 186 2.55 -7.61 -8.15
C THR A 186 2.26 -8.55 -9.33
N VAL A 187 2.96 -8.39 -10.44
CA VAL A 187 2.79 -9.23 -11.65
C VAL A 187 3.12 -10.70 -11.35
N HIS A 188 4.28 -10.95 -10.73
CA HIS A 188 4.71 -12.31 -10.41
C HIS A 188 3.79 -13.00 -9.39
N LEU A 189 3.35 -12.29 -8.35
CA LEU A 189 2.45 -12.84 -7.36
C LEU A 189 1.07 -13.14 -7.94
N ALA A 190 0.54 -12.26 -8.80
CA ALA A 190 -0.72 -12.50 -9.51
C ALA A 190 -0.64 -13.77 -10.39
N GLN A 191 0.48 -13.98 -11.07
CA GLN A 191 0.72 -15.19 -11.85
C GLN A 191 0.83 -16.44 -10.95
N ALA A 192 1.55 -16.36 -9.84
CA ALA A 192 1.68 -17.47 -8.89
C ALA A 192 0.35 -17.86 -8.23
N LEU A 193 -0.60 -16.93 -8.15
CA LEU A 193 -1.93 -17.14 -7.60
C LEU A 193 -3.01 -17.35 -8.69
N HIS A 194 -2.59 -17.54 -9.94
CA HIS A 194 -3.52 -17.83 -11.04
C HIS A 194 -4.41 -19.05 -10.72
N GLY A 195 -5.69 -18.96 -11.08
CA GLY A 195 -6.67 -20.02 -10.78
C GLY A 195 -7.21 -20.01 -9.35
N THR A 196 -6.74 -19.09 -8.49
CA THR A 196 -7.31 -18.86 -7.15
C THR A 196 -8.27 -17.67 -7.16
N PRO A 197 -9.13 -17.51 -6.13
CA PRO A 197 -9.99 -16.33 -6.02
C PRO A 197 -9.24 -15.04 -5.59
N ILE A 198 -7.93 -15.11 -5.39
CA ILE A 198 -7.12 -13.98 -4.90
C ILE A 198 -6.77 -13.05 -6.07
N LYS A 199 -6.97 -11.74 -5.86
CA LYS A 199 -6.56 -10.69 -6.80
C LYS A 199 -5.41 -9.88 -6.22
N VAL A 200 -4.40 -9.59 -7.05
CA VAL A 200 -3.22 -8.83 -6.65
C VAL A 200 -3.03 -7.68 -7.64
N ASN A 201 -3.03 -6.44 -7.15
CA ASN A 201 -2.87 -5.27 -8.02
C ASN A 201 -2.01 -4.19 -7.36
N SER A 202 -1.35 -3.39 -8.19
CA SER A 202 -0.66 -2.17 -7.79
C SER A 202 -1.60 -0.97 -7.86
N ALA A 203 -1.58 -0.12 -6.81
CA ALA A 203 -2.34 1.12 -6.73
C ALA A 203 -1.42 2.33 -6.83
N HIS A 204 -1.67 3.26 -7.75
CA HIS A 204 -1.14 4.61 -7.69
C HIS A 204 -2.16 5.50 -6.99
N PRO A 205 -1.79 6.15 -5.85
CA PRO A 205 -2.73 6.99 -5.11
C PRO A 205 -2.98 8.36 -5.76
N GLY A 206 -2.17 8.75 -6.73
CA GLY A 206 -2.02 10.13 -7.21
C GLY A 206 -0.90 10.87 -6.48
N TRP A 207 -0.70 12.14 -6.81
CA TRP A 207 0.20 13.02 -6.05
C TRP A 207 -0.61 13.75 -4.98
N VAL A 208 -0.47 13.29 -3.75
CA VAL A 208 -1.35 13.60 -2.60
C VAL A 208 -0.60 14.41 -1.56
N LYS A 209 -1.25 15.40 -0.94
CA LYS A 209 -0.73 16.27 0.14
C LYS A 209 -0.48 15.47 1.42
N THR A 210 0.62 14.74 1.47
CA THR A 210 1.11 13.96 2.62
C THR A 210 2.51 14.41 2.97
N ASP A 211 3.07 13.91 4.07
CA ASP A 211 4.47 14.18 4.42
C ASP A 211 5.45 13.77 3.30
N LEU A 212 5.10 12.73 2.51
CA LEU A 212 5.90 12.28 1.38
C LEU A 212 5.65 13.09 0.12
N GLY A 213 4.39 13.44 -0.16
CA GLY A 213 4.02 14.15 -1.39
C GLY A 213 4.23 15.67 -1.33
N GLY A 214 4.38 16.22 -0.12
CA GLY A 214 4.58 17.66 0.10
C GLY A 214 3.32 18.50 -0.10
N SER A 215 3.42 19.80 0.22
CA SER A 215 2.31 20.74 0.13
C SER A 215 1.96 21.17 -1.31
N ALA A 216 2.90 20.98 -2.26
CA ALA A 216 2.69 21.28 -3.68
C ALA A 216 1.81 20.26 -4.40
N ALA A 217 1.51 19.13 -3.77
CA ALA A 217 0.66 18.10 -4.35
C ALA A 217 -0.75 18.66 -4.65
N PRO A 218 -1.35 18.29 -5.80
CA PRO A 218 -2.66 18.81 -6.19
C PRO A 218 -3.84 18.11 -5.50
N MET A 219 -3.65 16.85 -5.04
CA MET A 219 -4.74 16.05 -4.48
C MET A 219 -4.79 16.16 -2.95
N GLU A 220 -6.00 16.29 -2.43
CA GLU A 220 -6.22 16.25 -0.98
C GLU A 220 -6.03 14.83 -0.42
N VAL A 221 -5.68 14.74 0.87
CA VAL A 221 -5.42 13.45 1.54
C VAL A 221 -6.63 12.52 1.46
N SER A 222 -7.85 13.07 1.57
CA SER A 222 -9.12 12.34 1.49
C SER A 222 -9.33 11.59 0.15
N GLU A 223 -8.63 12.02 -0.90
CA GLU A 223 -8.72 11.36 -2.21
C GLU A 223 -7.71 10.23 -2.38
N GLY A 224 -6.61 10.27 -1.62
CA GLY A 224 -5.48 9.35 -1.78
C GLY A 224 -5.80 7.87 -1.52
N GLY A 225 -6.83 7.58 -0.73
CA GLY A 225 -7.26 6.20 -0.44
C GLY A 225 -8.12 5.56 -1.53
N LYS A 226 -8.71 6.34 -2.45
CA LYS A 226 -9.75 5.86 -3.38
C LYS A 226 -9.31 4.68 -4.25
N THR A 227 -8.13 4.74 -4.86
CA THR A 227 -7.62 3.63 -5.70
C THR A 227 -7.44 2.36 -4.89
N SER A 228 -6.87 2.46 -3.68
CA SER A 228 -6.69 1.29 -2.80
C SER A 228 -8.01 0.68 -2.37
N VAL A 229 -9.03 1.50 -2.05
CA VAL A 229 -10.39 1.03 -1.71
C VAL A 229 -11.03 0.33 -2.90
N GLN A 230 -10.95 0.89 -4.11
CA GLN A 230 -11.47 0.28 -5.33
C GLN A 230 -10.85 -1.11 -5.58
N LEU A 231 -9.52 -1.22 -5.50
CA LEU A 231 -8.81 -2.48 -5.72
C LEU A 231 -9.04 -3.51 -4.60
N ALA A 232 -9.21 -3.06 -3.36
CA ALA A 232 -9.53 -3.89 -2.20
C ALA A 232 -10.96 -4.48 -2.26
N THR A 233 -11.85 -3.84 -3.00
CA THR A 233 -13.27 -4.23 -3.10
C THR A 233 -13.68 -4.76 -4.49
N LEU A 234 -12.70 -5.08 -5.32
CA LEU A 234 -12.95 -5.63 -6.66
C LEU A 234 -13.87 -6.86 -6.61
N PRO A 235 -14.82 -6.98 -7.57
CA PRO A 235 -15.61 -8.17 -7.74
C PRO A 235 -14.72 -9.38 -8.14
N ASP A 236 -15.28 -10.60 -8.06
CA ASP A 236 -14.52 -11.83 -8.36
C ASP A 236 -14.00 -11.89 -9.81
N LYS A 237 -14.71 -11.28 -10.73
CA LYS A 237 -14.29 -11.14 -12.15
C LYS A 237 -13.39 -9.92 -12.39
N GLY A 238 -13.01 -9.17 -11.34
CA GLY A 238 -12.13 -8.02 -11.45
C GLY A 238 -10.71 -8.37 -11.91
N PRO A 239 -9.91 -7.36 -12.28
CA PRO A 239 -8.54 -7.54 -12.75
C PRO A 239 -7.62 -8.09 -11.67
N THR A 240 -6.54 -8.75 -12.11
CA THR A 240 -5.41 -9.14 -11.27
C THR A 240 -4.11 -9.01 -12.07
N GLY A 241 -3.02 -8.65 -11.41
CA GLY A 241 -1.74 -8.41 -12.05
C GLY A 241 -1.68 -7.08 -12.82
N GLY A 242 -2.57 -6.12 -12.48
CA GLY A 242 -2.61 -4.82 -13.12
C GLY A 242 -2.13 -3.68 -12.21
N TYR A 243 -1.93 -2.53 -12.82
CA TYR A 243 -1.52 -1.29 -12.17
C TYR A 243 -2.55 -0.19 -12.50
N PHE A 244 -3.08 0.49 -11.47
CA PHE A 244 -4.26 1.34 -11.63
C PHE A 244 -4.16 2.66 -10.87
N HIS A 245 -4.85 3.67 -11.40
CA HIS A 245 -5.19 4.92 -10.74
C HIS A 245 -6.66 5.24 -10.97
N LEU A 246 -7.46 5.35 -9.91
CA LEU A 246 -8.89 5.67 -9.96
C LEU A 246 -9.69 4.84 -10.98
N GLY A 247 -9.37 3.55 -11.12
CA GLY A 247 -10.01 2.62 -12.04
C GLY A 247 -9.35 2.53 -13.43
N GLU A 248 -8.51 3.50 -13.80
CA GLU A 248 -7.82 3.51 -15.07
C GLU A 248 -6.50 2.72 -15.01
N PRO A 249 -6.17 1.89 -16.01
CA PRO A 249 -4.91 1.19 -16.06
C PRO A 249 -3.75 2.14 -16.36
N LEU A 250 -2.63 1.90 -15.70
CA LEU A 250 -1.37 2.62 -15.92
C LEU A 250 -0.35 1.71 -16.59
N PRO A 251 0.57 2.27 -17.39
CA PRO A 251 1.70 1.52 -17.96
C PRO A 251 2.73 1.22 -16.86
N TRP A 252 3.40 0.06 -17.02
CA TRP A 252 4.49 -0.39 -16.14
C TRP A 252 5.77 0.43 -16.27
#